data_4b0de0c56d5ab667b493d4625fa177e6
#
_entry.id   4b0de0c56d5ab667b493d4625fa177e6
#
_cell.length_a   1.000
_cell.length_b   1.000
_cell.length_c   1.000
_cell.angle_alpha   90.00
_cell.angle_beta   90.00
_cell.angle_gamma   90.00
#
_symmetry.space_group_name_H-M   'P 1'
#
loop_
_entity.id
_entity.type
_entity.pdbx_description
1 polymer ?
#
loop_
_entity_poly.entity_id
_entity_poly.type
_entity_poly.pdbx_seq_one_letter_code
_entity_poly.pdbx_strand_id
1 'polypeptide(L)'
;MLGVVLFDEATGTILAQHGADRPFIPASTTKVTTALAALEILGPGHRFATTLLATGQVADGTLHGDLFLHGGGDPTLSSDGLRALVAGLRHAGIRRLDGAFFFDDSLYPRAPEIDPQQPESAQYNPAVSALSVNYNRVELRWQRNAQGRHSTKLLSPADGGALPVRGIATGTLDAALDPRIDFVFAAEPSPRWLMSQHLSAKGSAFLPVKGDPGPVVAELLATLAAQSGVTLPAAQRGTRPPEAREIARHESPPLSEVVTGLLRYSNNLTAELTGLAASRQLTGAGLALNESAHRLAAWWQDRLPETSFAGFVAANHSGLSSVTRHTPRQMAAVLRHGSARTGSGVRLQDVLPAREGGDDLRRAREGSDDDRPARDANDGRPARDANDDGRPARDATPGGRILAKSGTLLYADGLVGFLTTRRGRELGFVILLTDAGARARLDAGRDRRIAASPPEATDWTGRAKALERDLIARWSAD
;
A
#
# COMPACT_ATOMS: atom_id res chain seq x y z
N MET A 1 -14.69 2.43 -22.47
CA MET A 1 -13.84 1.63 -23.38
C MET A 1 -13.53 0.31 -22.71
N LEU A 2 -13.46 -0.77 -23.47
CA LEU A 2 -13.07 -2.11 -23.03
C LEU A 2 -11.79 -2.54 -23.75
N GLY A 3 -10.84 -3.09 -23.01
CA GLY A 3 -9.62 -3.71 -23.49
C GLY A 3 -9.49 -5.12 -22.96
N VAL A 4 -9.29 -6.10 -23.84
CA VAL A 4 -9.23 -7.52 -23.50
C VAL A 4 -8.11 -8.20 -24.25
N VAL A 5 -7.39 -9.09 -23.57
CA VAL A 5 -6.53 -10.12 -24.18
C VAL A 5 -6.77 -11.41 -23.41
N LEU A 6 -7.07 -12.49 -24.13
CA LEU A 6 -7.11 -13.85 -23.63
C LEU A 6 -6.08 -14.68 -24.38
N PHE A 7 -5.25 -15.42 -23.67
CA PHE A 7 -4.21 -16.23 -24.29
C PHE A 7 -4.11 -17.60 -23.60
N ASP A 8 -3.68 -18.59 -24.37
CA ASP A 8 -3.32 -19.89 -23.85
C ASP A 8 -1.97 -19.80 -23.09
N GLU A 9 -1.95 -20.19 -21.84
CA GLU A 9 -0.77 -20.04 -20.99
C GLU A 9 0.42 -20.86 -21.50
N ALA A 10 0.18 -22.10 -21.92
CA ALA A 10 1.23 -23.02 -22.33
C ALA A 10 1.91 -22.62 -23.65
N THR A 11 1.12 -22.10 -24.62
CA THR A 11 1.62 -21.76 -25.97
C THR A 11 1.84 -20.26 -26.16
N GLY A 12 1.24 -19.43 -25.32
CA GLY A 12 1.19 -17.98 -25.48
C GLY A 12 0.32 -17.51 -26.65
N THR A 13 -0.44 -18.40 -27.29
CA THR A 13 -1.32 -18.07 -28.41
C THR A 13 -2.46 -17.18 -27.95
N ILE A 14 -2.67 -16.05 -28.64
CA ILE A 14 -3.81 -15.17 -28.39
C ILE A 14 -5.10 -15.84 -28.92
N LEU A 15 -6.04 -16.08 -28.01
CA LEU A 15 -7.32 -16.74 -28.31
C LEU A 15 -8.42 -15.70 -28.61
N ALA A 16 -8.39 -14.57 -27.89
CA ALA A 16 -9.30 -13.45 -28.13
C ALA A 16 -8.64 -12.13 -27.76
N GLN A 17 -8.97 -11.07 -28.48
CA GLN A 17 -8.53 -9.73 -28.15
C GLN A 17 -9.53 -8.67 -28.60
N HIS A 18 -9.60 -7.58 -27.82
CA HIS A 18 -10.37 -6.38 -28.17
C HIS A 18 -9.66 -5.16 -27.57
N GLY A 19 -9.45 -4.12 -28.40
CA GLY A 19 -8.77 -2.90 -27.94
C GLY A 19 -7.38 -3.14 -27.35
N ALA A 20 -6.67 -4.21 -27.78
CA ALA A 20 -5.45 -4.72 -27.17
C ALA A 20 -4.31 -3.71 -27.12
N ASP A 21 -4.27 -2.78 -28.07
CA ASP A 21 -3.21 -1.75 -28.21
C ASP A 21 -3.67 -0.36 -27.78
N ARG A 22 -4.89 -0.23 -27.23
CA ARG A 22 -5.38 1.03 -26.67
C ARG A 22 -4.88 1.21 -25.25
N PRO A 23 -4.51 2.45 -24.84
CA PRO A 23 -4.13 2.72 -23.46
C PRO A 23 -5.34 2.82 -22.54
N PHE A 24 -5.26 2.16 -21.39
CA PHE A 24 -6.25 2.18 -20.31
C PHE A 24 -5.62 2.65 -19.01
N ILE A 25 -6.44 3.11 -18.08
CA ILE A 25 -6.02 3.33 -16.68
C ILE A 25 -6.06 1.96 -15.99
N PRO A 26 -4.90 1.39 -15.62
CA PRO A 26 -4.83 0.02 -15.10
C PRO A 26 -5.22 -0.09 -13.63
N ALA A 27 -5.28 1.02 -12.91
CA ALA A 27 -5.44 1.04 -11.46
C ALA A 27 -4.47 0.06 -10.78
N SER A 28 -4.88 -0.62 -9.73
CA SER A 28 -4.03 -1.56 -8.96
C SER A 28 -3.56 -2.80 -9.72
N THR A 29 -3.97 -3.04 -10.97
CA THR A 29 -3.35 -4.09 -11.80
C THR A 29 -1.89 -3.76 -12.12
N THR A 30 -1.49 -2.48 -12.08
CA THR A 30 -0.08 -2.02 -12.13
C THR A 30 0.81 -2.73 -11.12
N LYS A 31 0.29 -3.11 -9.94
CA LYS A 31 1.07 -3.79 -8.92
C LYS A 31 1.68 -5.12 -9.39
N VAL A 32 1.11 -5.74 -10.43
CA VAL A 32 1.69 -6.95 -11.05
C VAL A 32 3.02 -6.61 -11.71
N THR A 33 3.11 -5.50 -12.44
CA THR A 33 4.37 -5.07 -13.08
C THR A 33 5.43 -4.72 -12.03
N THR A 34 5.04 -4.03 -10.97
CA THR A 34 5.95 -3.67 -9.86
C THR A 34 6.44 -4.91 -9.12
N ALA A 35 5.54 -5.83 -8.79
CA ALA A 35 5.84 -7.06 -8.06
C ALA A 35 6.84 -7.94 -8.80
N LEU A 36 6.58 -8.20 -10.09
CA LEU A 36 7.47 -9.03 -10.92
C LEU A 36 8.84 -8.37 -11.13
N ALA A 37 8.86 -7.06 -11.44
CA ALA A 37 10.13 -6.34 -11.57
C ALA A 37 10.95 -6.43 -10.27
N ALA A 38 10.32 -6.22 -9.12
CA ALA A 38 11.01 -6.30 -7.83
C ALA A 38 11.55 -7.71 -7.55
N LEU A 39 10.76 -8.75 -7.80
CA LEU A 39 11.20 -10.14 -7.62
C LEU A 39 12.41 -10.50 -8.49
N GLU A 40 12.48 -9.97 -9.71
CA GLU A 40 13.62 -10.22 -10.61
C GLU A 40 14.84 -9.39 -10.27
N ILE A 41 14.66 -8.13 -9.88
CA ILE A 41 15.76 -7.20 -9.63
C ILE A 41 16.39 -7.44 -8.24
N LEU A 42 15.57 -7.66 -7.23
CA LEU A 42 16.02 -7.82 -5.84
C LEU A 42 16.21 -9.29 -5.44
N GLY A 43 15.51 -10.21 -6.11
CA GLY A 43 15.41 -11.61 -5.73
C GLY A 43 14.33 -11.88 -4.68
N PRO A 44 13.71 -13.08 -4.67
CA PRO A 44 12.58 -13.42 -3.80
C PRO A 44 12.96 -13.50 -2.32
N GLY A 45 14.23 -13.76 -2.00
CA GLY A 45 14.76 -13.80 -0.64
C GLY A 45 15.15 -12.44 -0.06
N HIS A 46 15.07 -11.36 -0.83
CA HIS A 46 15.41 -10.03 -0.35
C HIS A 46 14.59 -9.66 0.89
N ARG A 47 15.25 -9.03 1.88
CA ARG A 47 14.61 -8.51 3.10
C ARG A 47 14.94 -7.04 3.27
N PHE A 48 13.94 -6.27 3.61
CA PHE A 48 14.12 -4.88 4.04
C PHE A 48 14.52 -4.85 5.51
N ALA A 49 15.34 -3.88 5.90
CA ALA A 49 15.77 -3.79 7.28
C ALA A 49 15.56 -2.39 7.85
N THR A 50 15.02 -2.32 9.06
CA THR A 50 15.04 -1.11 9.91
C THR A 50 16.02 -1.37 11.03
N THR A 51 16.94 -0.42 11.26
CA THR A 51 18.05 -0.62 12.21
C THR A 51 18.14 0.50 13.23
N LEU A 52 18.59 0.14 14.43
CA LEU A 52 19.10 1.09 15.41
C LEU A 52 20.63 1.04 15.38
N LEU A 53 21.24 2.18 15.14
CA LEU A 53 22.69 2.33 15.13
C LEU A 53 23.09 3.36 16.18
N ALA A 54 24.29 3.21 16.73
CA ALA A 54 24.82 4.11 17.73
C ALA A 54 26.27 4.49 17.46
N THR A 55 26.62 5.71 17.86
CA THR A 55 28.01 6.13 18.08
C THR A 55 28.36 5.98 19.56
N GLY A 56 29.67 6.08 19.92
CA GLY A 56 30.12 6.06 21.31
C GLY A 56 30.00 4.69 22.01
N GLN A 57 30.04 4.70 23.33
CA GLN A 57 30.15 3.50 24.19
C GLN A 57 28.98 3.41 25.18
N VAL A 58 28.67 2.19 25.61
CA VAL A 58 27.71 1.94 26.68
C VAL A 58 28.44 1.70 27.99
N ALA A 59 28.19 2.50 29.03
CA ALA A 59 28.64 2.32 30.37
C ALA A 59 27.53 2.57 31.38
N ASP A 60 27.41 1.76 32.40
CA ASP A 60 26.44 1.88 33.50
C ASP A 60 24.98 2.08 33.01
N GLY A 61 24.62 1.40 31.92
CA GLY A 61 23.27 1.48 31.32
C GLY A 61 23.02 2.75 30.50
N THR A 62 24.06 3.57 30.28
CA THR A 62 23.98 4.81 29.48
C THR A 62 24.78 4.65 28.20
N LEU A 63 24.16 4.99 27.07
CA LEU A 63 24.86 5.19 25.81
C LEU A 63 25.46 6.61 25.80
N HIS A 64 26.79 6.70 25.85
CA HIS A 64 27.54 7.94 25.73
C HIS A 64 27.84 8.24 24.26
N GLY A 65 26.83 8.71 23.53
CA GLY A 65 26.85 8.95 22.09
C GLY A 65 25.45 9.05 21.55
N ASP A 66 25.33 9.14 20.22
CA ASP A 66 24.06 9.33 19.53
C ASP A 66 23.45 8.00 19.12
N LEU A 67 22.11 7.98 19.04
CA LEU A 67 21.31 6.86 18.55
C LEU A 67 20.59 7.25 17.26
N PHE A 68 20.63 6.37 16.25
CA PHE A 68 20.01 6.58 14.96
C PHE A 68 19.01 5.47 14.67
N LEU A 69 17.73 5.84 14.44
CA LEU A 69 16.72 4.97 13.86
C LEU A 69 16.79 5.11 12.33
N HIS A 70 17.38 4.13 11.66
CA HIS A 70 17.56 4.17 10.21
C HIS A 70 16.51 3.32 9.49
N GLY A 71 15.80 3.96 8.56
CA GLY A 71 14.79 3.34 7.70
C GLY A 71 15.39 2.76 6.43
N GLY A 72 15.30 1.46 6.26
CA GLY A 72 15.71 0.75 5.05
C GLY A 72 14.58 0.53 4.03
N GLY A 73 13.50 1.29 4.13
CA GLY A 73 12.36 1.18 3.20
C GLY A 73 11.48 -0.04 3.43
N ASP A 74 11.44 -0.59 4.65
CA ASP A 74 10.60 -1.75 4.98
C ASP A 74 9.10 -1.41 4.85
N PRO A 75 8.38 -2.01 3.87
CA PRO A 75 6.97 -1.75 3.67
C PRO A 75 6.06 -2.46 4.69
N THR A 76 6.63 -3.33 5.53
CA THR A 76 5.90 -4.18 6.47
C THR A 76 6.20 -3.85 7.93
N LEU A 77 7.08 -2.86 8.20
CA LEU A 77 7.41 -2.46 9.56
C LEU A 77 6.13 -2.12 10.33
N SER A 78 5.96 -2.77 11.46
CA SER A 78 4.84 -2.59 12.38
C SER A 78 5.30 -2.00 13.72
N SER A 79 4.36 -1.60 14.56
CA SER A 79 4.66 -1.23 15.95
C SER A 79 5.34 -2.37 16.72
N ASP A 80 5.09 -3.62 16.36
CA ASP A 80 5.73 -4.78 16.98
C ASP A 80 7.16 -4.98 16.47
N GLY A 81 7.45 -4.64 15.21
CA GLY A 81 8.81 -4.52 14.70
C GLY A 81 9.61 -3.45 15.45
N LEU A 82 8.99 -2.30 15.76
CA LEU A 82 9.61 -1.28 16.61
C LEU A 82 9.85 -1.79 18.04
N ARG A 83 8.94 -2.60 18.59
CA ARG A 83 9.10 -3.25 19.91
C ARG A 83 10.30 -4.19 19.90
N ALA A 84 10.52 -4.95 18.84
CA ALA A 84 11.69 -5.80 18.68
C ALA A 84 13.00 -5.00 18.66
N LEU A 85 13.02 -3.83 18.00
CA LEU A 85 14.18 -2.91 18.03
C LEU A 85 14.46 -2.40 19.44
N VAL A 86 13.43 -2.03 20.21
CA VAL A 86 13.54 -1.62 21.61
C VAL A 86 14.10 -2.75 22.49
N ALA A 87 13.69 -4.00 22.25
CA ALA A 87 14.26 -5.15 22.96
C ALA A 87 15.78 -5.26 22.68
N GLY A 88 16.22 -4.95 21.47
CA GLY A 88 17.63 -4.89 21.13
C GLY A 88 18.43 -3.83 21.91
N LEU A 89 17.84 -2.63 22.15
CA LEU A 89 18.46 -1.62 23.01
C LEU A 89 18.68 -2.16 24.45
N ARG A 90 17.68 -2.83 24.98
CA ARG A 90 17.79 -3.43 26.32
C ARG A 90 18.81 -4.55 26.38
N HIS A 91 18.88 -5.38 25.34
CA HIS A 91 19.89 -6.45 25.25
C HIS A 91 21.32 -5.88 25.18
N ALA A 92 21.49 -4.74 24.51
CA ALA A 92 22.76 -3.99 24.49
C ALA A 92 23.07 -3.26 25.81
N GLY A 93 22.22 -3.41 26.83
CA GLY A 93 22.40 -2.78 28.15
C GLY A 93 22.00 -1.31 28.22
N ILE A 94 21.40 -0.75 27.16
CA ILE A 94 21.05 0.67 27.06
C ILE A 94 19.73 0.93 27.80
N ARG A 95 19.76 1.79 28.81
CA ARG A 95 18.59 2.27 29.55
C ARG A 95 18.38 3.77 29.39
N ARG A 96 19.43 4.49 29.06
CA ARG A 96 19.44 5.94 28.90
C ARG A 96 20.39 6.33 27.78
N LEU A 97 20.10 7.46 27.16
CA LEU A 97 20.95 8.11 26.15
C LEU A 97 21.36 9.49 26.70
N ASP A 98 22.63 9.82 26.67
CA ASP A 98 23.16 11.17 27.02
C ASP A 98 23.49 12.01 25.78
N GLY A 99 23.50 11.40 24.57
CA GLY A 99 23.57 12.06 23.28
C GLY A 99 22.23 12.36 22.67
N ALA A 100 22.16 12.59 21.36
CA ALA A 100 20.95 12.87 20.61
C ALA A 100 20.33 11.59 20.04
N PHE A 101 18.99 11.61 19.88
CA PHE A 101 18.24 10.59 19.16
C PHE A 101 17.86 11.12 17.78
N PHE A 102 18.32 10.44 16.74
CA PHE A 102 18.05 10.79 15.36
C PHE A 102 17.17 9.74 14.69
N PHE A 103 16.38 10.18 13.70
CA PHE A 103 15.78 9.29 12.70
C PHE A 103 16.32 9.63 11.31
N ASP A 104 16.72 8.60 10.59
CA ASP A 104 17.33 8.68 9.27
C ASP A 104 16.44 8.00 8.24
N ASP A 105 15.76 8.80 7.42
CA ASP A 105 14.92 8.37 6.33
C ASP A 105 15.47 8.78 4.95
N SER A 106 16.78 9.04 4.89
CA SER A 106 17.46 9.59 3.72
C SER A 106 17.59 8.63 2.53
N LEU A 107 17.21 7.35 2.69
CA LEU A 107 17.35 6.33 1.65
C LEU A 107 16.59 6.67 0.35
N TYR A 108 15.44 7.35 0.45
CA TYR A 108 14.61 7.83 -0.66
C TYR A 108 14.19 9.28 -0.45
N PRO A 109 14.02 10.07 -1.53
CA PRO A 109 13.25 11.31 -1.45
C PRO A 109 11.82 11.02 -0.93
N ARG A 110 11.37 11.80 0.04
CA ARG A 110 10.03 11.66 0.60
C ARG A 110 8.98 12.18 -0.37
N ALA A 111 7.82 11.51 -0.39
CA ALA A 111 6.62 12.04 -1.03
C ALA A 111 5.56 12.33 0.04
N PRO A 112 4.95 13.52 0.07
CA PRO A 112 3.97 13.89 1.10
C PRO A 112 2.68 13.06 1.01
N GLU A 113 2.44 12.44 -0.12
CA GLU A 113 1.36 11.49 -0.45
C GLU A 113 1.72 10.76 -1.75
N ILE A 114 1.05 9.64 -2.04
CA ILE A 114 1.32 8.86 -3.26
C ILE A 114 0.79 9.59 -4.51
N ASP A 115 -0.44 10.12 -4.46
CA ASP A 115 -1.06 10.83 -5.56
C ASP A 115 -1.84 12.05 -5.06
N PRO A 116 -1.45 13.28 -5.52
CA PRO A 116 -2.10 14.53 -5.10
C PRO A 116 -3.51 14.71 -5.66
N GLN A 117 -4.05 13.83 -6.47
CA GLN A 117 -5.43 13.89 -6.98
C GLN A 117 -6.41 13.03 -6.17
N GLN A 118 -5.92 12.25 -5.21
CA GLN A 118 -6.77 11.46 -4.34
C GLN A 118 -7.36 12.31 -3.20
N PRO A 119 -8.48 11.87 -2.58
CA PRO A 119 -9.00 12.55 -1.40
C PRO A 119 -7.94 12.66 -0.29
N GLU A 120 -7.98 13.77 0.45
CA GLU A 120 -6.99 14.02 1.51
C GLU A 120 -7.05 12.96 2.61
N SER A 121 -8.26 12.54 2.99
CA SER A 121 -8.49 11.55 4.04
C SER A 121 -8.41 10.10 3.57
N ALA A 122 -8.12 9.86 2.28
CA ALA A 122 -8.02 8.50 1.76
C ALA A 122 -6.86 7.74 2.42
N GLN A 123 -7.20 6.78 3.28
CA GLN A 123 -6.21 5.98 4.03
C GLN A 123 -5.22 5.21 3.13
N TYR A 124 -5.60 4.98 1.87
CA TYR A 124 -4.78 4.31 0.86
C TYR A 124 -3.80 5.25 0.13
N ASN A 125 -3.76 6.55 0.50
CA ASN A 125 -2.91 7.58 -0.08
C ASN A 125 -2.00 8.26 0.98
N PRO A 126 -1.21 7.50 1.75
CA PRO A 126 -0.32 8.06 2.77
C PRO A 126 0.92 8.71 2.15
N ALA A 127 1.68 9.42 2.99
CA ALA A 127 3.04 9.81 2.67
C ALA A 127 3.95 8.58 2.48
N VAL A 128 5.00 8.74 1.66
CA VAL A 128 6.01 7.70 1.38
C VAL A 128 7.36 8.15 1.89
N SER A 129 7.98 7.32 2.73
CA SER A 129 9.30 7.55 3.31
C SER A 129 10.01 6.21 3.53
N ALA A 130 11.33 6.21 3.50
CA ALA A 130 12.12 5.04 3.85
C ALA A 130 11.88 4.57 5.29
N LEU A 131 11.38 5.45 6.15
CA LEU A 131 10.96 5.15 7.52
C LEU A 131 9.43 5.28 7.58
N SER A 132 8.75 4.15 7.51
CA SER A 132 7.29 4.00 7.49
C SER A 132 6.88 2.92 8.49
N VAL A 133 5.71 3.06 9.13
CA VAL A 133 5.19 2.08 10.10
C VAL A 133 3.69 1.92 9.92
N ASN A 134 3.17 0.68 10.11
CA ASN A 134 1.74 0.37 10.03
C ASN A 134 1.08 0.95 8.76
N TYR A 135 1.77 0.84 7.63
CA TYR A 135 1.36 1.39 6.33
C TYR A 135 1.11 2.90 6.34
N ASN A 136 1.74 3.65 7.27
CA ASN A 136 1.51 5.09 7.49
C ASN A 136 0.03 5.44 7.66
N ARG A 137 -0.67 4.64 8.47
CA ARG A 137 -2.07 4.84 8.86
C ARG A 137 -2.17 5.04 10.37
N VAL A 138 -3.07 5.92 10.77
CA VAL A 138 -3.44 6.18 12.16
C VAL A 138 -4.95 6.08 12.32
N GLU A 139 -5.41 5.59 13.46
CA GLU A 139 -6.83 5.54 13.79
C GLU A 139 -7.20 6.80 14.59
N LEU A 140 -8.05 7.64 14.03
CA LEU A 140 -8.70 8.73 14.76
C LEU A 140 -9.95 8.16 15.43
N ARG A 141 -9.99 8.18 16.76
CA ARG A 141 -11.18 7.90 17.57
C ARG A 141 -11.73 9.19 18.13
N TRP A 142 -13.06 9.30 18.13
CA TRP A 142 -13.72 10.47 18.71
C TRP A 142 -14.94 10.09 19.55
N GLN A 143 -15.25 10.95 20.51
CA GLN A 143 -16.44 10.88 21.33
C GLN A 143 -16.90 12.30 21.69
N ARG A 144 -18.20 12.58 21.51
CA ARG A 144 -18.80 13.85 21.90
C ARG A 144 -19.08 13.83 23.41
N ASN A 145 -18.63 14.86 24.10
CA ASN A 145 -18.92 15.04 25.54
C ASN A 145 -20.31 15.66 25.76
N ALA A 146 -20.72 15.77 27.03
CA ALA A 146 -22.03 16.35 27.41
C ALA A 146 -22.21 17.80 26.96
N GLN A 147 -21.12 18.55 26.71
CA GLN A 147 -21.13 19.93 26.22
C GLN A 147 -21.12 19.99 24.67
N GLY A 148 -21.34 18.88 23.98
CA GLY A 148 -21.40 18.79 22.53
C GLY A 148 -20.03 18.86 21.80
N ARG A 149 -18.91 18.91 22.52
CA ARG A 149 -17.56 18.98 21.95
C ARG A 149 -16.99 17.57 21.78
N HIS A 150 -16.31 17.31 20.65
CA HIS A 150 -15.59 16.07 20.43
C HIS A 150 -14.27 16.05 21.22
N SER A 151 -14.04 14.98 21.96
CA SER A 151 -12.70 14.59 22.39
C SER A 151 -12.16 13.57 21.39
N THR A 152 -10.91 13.68 21.01
CA THR A 152 -10.28 12.90 19.95
C THR A 152 -8.99 12.26 20.43
N LYS A 153 -8.66 11.10 19.88
CA LYS A 153 -7.37 10.41 20.07
C LYS A 153 -6.89 9.88 18.74
N LEU A 154 -5.64 10.15 18.41
CA LEU A 154 -4.93 9.48 17.31
C LEU A 154 -4.12 8.32 17.86
N LEU A 155 -4.28 7.16 17.26
CA LEU A 155 -3.72 5.90 17.72
C LEU A 155 -3.03 5.19 16.57
N SER A 156 -1.92 4.55 16.85
CA SER A 156 -1.25 3.61 15.94
C SER A 156 -1.52 2.18 16.40
N PRO A 157 -1.93 1.25 15.51
CA PRO A 157 -2.14 -0.14 15.88
C PRO A 157 -0.89 -0.80 16.46
N ALA A 158 -1.05 -1.65 17.47
CA ALA A 158 0.01 -2.48 18.03
C ALA A 158 -0.59 -3.70 18.72
N ASP A 159 0.12 -4.83 18.78
CA ASP A 159 -0.27 -5.97 19.56
C ASP A 159 -0.25 -5.60 21.06
N GLY A 160 -1.28 -6.03 21.78
CA GLY A 160 -1.46 -5.66 23.19
C GLY A 160 -2.06 -4.29 23.43
N GLY A 161 -2.50 -3.57 22.38
CA GLY A 161 -3.21 -2.30 22.47
C GLY A 161 -2.57 -1.18 21.65
N ALA A 162 -3.41 -0.25 21.19
CA ALA A 162 -2.99 0.84 20.33
C ALA A 162 -2.11 1.87 21.08
N LEU A 163 -1.11 2.40 20.38
CA LEU A 163 -0.17 3.43 20.89
C LEU A 163 -0.69 4.83 20.55
N PRO A 164 -0.60 5.81 21.46
CA PRO A 164 -0.97 7.18 21.18
C PRO A 164 0.02 7.82 20.19
N VAL A 165 -0.51 8.56 19.21
CA VAL A 165 0.25 9.43 18.31
C VAL A 165 -0.03 10.87 18.70
N ARG A 166 1.00 11.62 19.09
CA ARG A 166 0.92 13.01 19.57
C ARG A 166 1.52 14.00 18.59
N GLY A 167 2.43 13.55 17.72
CA GLY A 167 3.08 14.40 16.71
C GLY A 167 2.14 14.92 15.61
N ILE A 168 0.90 14.37 15.54
CA ILE A 168 -0.18 14.90 14.69
C ILE A 168 -1.31 15.37 15.62
N ALA A 169 -1.60 16.65 15.60
CA ALA A 169 -2.69 17.23 16.40
C ALA A 169 -4.07 16.91 15.79
N THR A 170 -5.12 17.15 16.56
CA THR A 170 -6.51 17.03 16.11
C THR A 170 -7.27 18.29 16.45
N GLY A 171 -8.26 18.66 15.62
CA GLY A 171 -9.11 19.83 15.82
C GLY A 171 -10.47 19.64 15.18
N THR A 172 -11.29 20.69 15.23
CA THR A 172 -12.64 20.70 14.69
C THR A 172 -12.71 21.64 13.50
N LEU A 173 -13.40 21.23 12.43
CA LEU A 173 -13.70 22.07 11.27
C LEU A 173 -14.74 23.12 11.62
N ASP A 174 -14.70 24.24 10.90
CA ASP A 174 -15.78 25.23 10.94
C ASP A 174 -17.10 24.62 10.45
N ALA A 175 -18.19 24.91 11.15
CA ALA A 175 -19.54 24.44 10.83
C ALA A 175 -20.07 24.95 9.47
N ALA A 176 -19.47 25.99 8.91
CA ALA A 176 -19.86 26.59 7.62
C ALA A 176 -19.38 25.82 6.40
N LEU A 177 -18.54 24.76 6.58
CA LEU A 177 -18.04 23.95 5.47
C LEU A 177 -19.08 22.97 4.93
N ASP A 178 -18.86 22.50 3.69
CA ASP A 178 -19.69 21.49 3.02
C ASP A 178 -19.87 20.26 3.93
N PRO A 179 -21.10 19.82 4.22
CA PRO A 179 -21.36 18.68 5.11
C PRO A 179 -20.83 17.33 4.60
N ARG A 180 -20.42 17.26 3.34
CA ARG A 180 -19.75 16.07 2.75
C ARG A 180 -18.27 15.96 3.13
N ILE A 181 -17.69 16.98 3.77
CA ILE A 181 -16.30 17.01 4.21
C ILE A 181 -16.25 16.45 5.63
N ASP A 182 -15.73 15.24 5.78
CA ASP A 182 -15.57 14.59 7.08
C ASP A 182 -14.26 15.00 7.76
N PHE A 183 -13.16 15.03 7.01
CA PHE A 183 -11.81 15.29 7.51
C PHE A 183 -11.01 16.17 6.55
N VAL A 184 -10.20 17.07 7.09
CA VAL A 184 -9.25 17.90 6.34
C VAL A 184 -7.89 17.83 7.02
N PHE A 185 -6.83 17.67 6.25
CA PHE A 185 -5.46 17.73 6.73
C PHE A 185 -4.92 19.15 6.62
N ALA A 186 -4.32 19.68 7.69
CA ALA A 186 -3.59 20.94 7.70
C ALA A 186 -2.14 20.69 8.12
N ALA A 187 -1.20 21.05 7.25
CA ALA A 187 0.23 20.89 7.52
C ALA A 187 0.79 22.00 8.42
N GLU A 188 0.28 23.21 8.26
CA GLU A 188 0.77 24.41 8.95
C GLU A 188 -0.19 24.89 10.07
N PRO A 189 0.31 25.47 11.17
CA PRO A 189 1.72 25.60 11.59
C PRO A 189 2.33 24.27 12.10
N SER A 190 1.52 23.23 12.27
CA SER A 190 1.92 21.87 12.63
C SER A 190 0.93 20.88 12.05
N PRO A 191 1.36 19.64 11.74
CA PRO A 191 0.49 18.60 11.17
C PRO A 191 -0.73 18.35 12.06
N ARG A 192 -1.95 18.42 11.48
CA ARG A 192 -3.18 18.14 12.21
C ARG A 192 -4.31 17.68 11.32
N TRP A 193 -5.16 16.81 11.86
CA TRP A 193 -6.42 16.44 11.27
C TRP A 193 -7.55 17.26 11.88
N LEU A 194 -8.33 17.91 11.04
CA LEU A 194 -9.55 18.64 11.41
C LEU A 194 -10.76 17.79 11.07
N MET A 195 -11.66 17.60 12.01
CA MET A 195 -12.83 16.73 11.92
C MET A 195 -14.11 17.54 11.85
N SER A 196 -15.04 17.12 11.00
CA SER A 196 -16.37 17.74 10.87
C SER A 196 -17.18 17.59 12.16
N GLN A 197 -17.94 18.64 12.48
CA GLN A 197 -18.90 18.63 13.59
C GLN A 197 -20.15 17.80 13.28
N HIS A 198 -20.41 17.47 12.01
CA HIS A 198 -21.56 16.67 11.58
C HIS A 198 -21.38 15.17 11.80
N LEU A 199 -20.16 14.72 12.11
CA LEU A 199 -19.91 13.33 12.39
C LEU A 199 -20.69 12.85 13.62
N SER A 200 -20.95 11.55 13.69
CA SER A 200 -21.66 10.88 14.79
C SER A 200 -21.06 11.24 16.15
N ALA A 201 -21.85 11.07 17.22
CA ALA A 201 -21.39 11.37 18.57
C ALA A 201 -20.19 10.52 19.03
N LYS A 202 -20.00 9.34 18.45
CA LYS A 202 -18.88 8.45 18.71
C LYS A 202 -18.53 7.70 17.43
N GLY A 203 -17.24 7.53 17.15
CA GLY A 203 -16.78 6.76 15.99
C GLY A 203 -15.27 6.65 15.91
N SER A 204 -14.82 5.98 14.85
CA SER A 204 -13.42 5.94 14.47
C SER A 204 -13.25 5.95 12.94
N ALA A 205 -12.09 6.39 12.46
CA ALA A 205 -11.69 6.33 11.07
C ALA A 205 -10.18 6.14 10.96
N PHE A 206 -9.75 5.35 9.99
CA PHE A 206 -8.34 5.31 9.62
C PHE A 206 -8.01 6.47 8.70
N LEU A 207 -6.99 7.24 9.06
CA LEU A 207 -6.48 8.37 8.30
C LEU A 207 -5.03 8.13 7.90
N PRO A 208 -4.59 8.64 6.74
CA PRO A 208 -3.19 8.53 6.34
C PRO A 208 -2.30 9.46 7.17
N VAL A 209 -1.09 9.04 7.46
CA VAL A 209 -0.03 9.97 7.84
C VAL A 209 0.38 10.71 6.56
N LYS A 210 0.22 12.02 6.56
CA LYS A 210 0.55 12.93 5.46
C LYS A 210 1.85 13.66 5.72
N GLY A 211 2.51 14.11 4.66
CA GLY A 211 3.70 14.94 4.73
C GLY A 211 4.94 14.18 5.15
N ASP A 212 5.12 13.95 6.44
CA ASP A 212 6.34 13.39 7.01
C ASP A 212 6.05 12.28 8.04
N PRO A 213 6.24 11.00 7.69
CA PRO A 213 6.04 9.89 8.62
C PRO A 213 7.18 9.69 9.63
N GLY A 214 8.39 10.15 9.33
CA GLY A 214 9.59 9.92 10.17
C GLY A 214 9.41 10.32 11.63
N PRO A 215 8.91 11.52 11.95
CA PRO A 215 8.65 11.94 13.34
C PRO A 215 7.65 11.01 14.06
N VAL A 216 6.63 10.51 13.36
CA VAL A 216 5.63 9.59 13.94
C VAL A 216 6.29 8.25 14.29
N VAL A 217 7.12 7.70 13.41
CA VAL A 217 7.83 6.44 13.67
C VAL A 217 8.79 6.59 14.85
N ALA A 218 9.55 7.69 14.91
CA ALA A 218 10.47 7.97 16.00
C ALA A 218 9.73 8.17 17.34
N GLU A 219 8.59 8.84 17.34
CA GLU A 219 7.70 9.00 18.52
C GLU A 219 7.20 7.65 19.05
N LEU A 220 6.75 6.78 18.15
CA LEU A 220 6.27 5.44 18.51
C LEU A 220 7.39 4.59 19.10
N LEU A 221 8.60 4.63 18.51
CA LEU A 221 9.78 3.95 19.07
C LEU A 221 10.09 4.48 20.48
N ALA A 222 10.12 5.80 20.67
CA ALA A 222 10.40 6.42 21.97
C ALA A 222 9.33 6.06 23.02
N THR A 223 8.04 5.98 22.61
CA THR A 223 6.94 5.54 23.47
C THR A 223 7.14 4.10 23.92
N LEU A 224 7.49 3.19 23.01
CA LEU A 224 7.76 1.78 23.31
C LEU A 224 9.03 1.63 24.16
N ALA A 225 10.06 2.42 23.91
CA ALA A 225 11.28 2.47 24.70
C ALA A 225 10.96 2.85 26.16
N ALA A 226 10.20 3.93 26.36
CA ALA A 226 9.77 4.37 27.70
C ALA A 226 8.97 3.30 28.45
N GLN A 227 8.03 2.62 27.76
CA GLN A 227 7.28 1.49 28.33
C GLN A 227 8.17 0.33 28.75
N SER A 228 9.36 0.23 28.14
CA SER A 228 10.36 -0.82 28.40
C SER A 228 11.47 -0.36 29.34
N GLY A 229 11.36 0.83 29.95
CA GLY A 229 12.35 1.38 30.89
C GLY A 229 13.59 1.95 30.19
N VAL A 230 13.49 2.34 28.92
CA VAL A 230 14.55 3.04 28.17
C VAL A 230 14.13 4.47 27.91
N THR A 231 14.91 5.44 28.35
CA THR A 231 14.64 6.88 28.16
C THR A 231 15.41 7.39 26.94
N LEU A 232 14.67 7.90 25.94
CA LEU A 232 15.21 8.55 24.76
C LEU A 232 14.84 10.05 24.77
N PRO A 233 15.73 10.96 24.35
CA PRO A 233 15.39 12.37 24.15
C PRO A 233 14.43 12.53 22.96
N ALA A 234 13.96 13.77 22.73
CA ALA A 234 13.15 14.10 21.56
C ALA A 234 13.95 13.80 20.27
N ALA A 235 13.29 13.11 19.35
CA ALA A 235 13.94 12.72 18.10
C ALA A 235 14.16 13.90 17.16
N GLN A 236 15.27 13.91 16.46
CA GLN A 236 15.63 14.88 15.43
C GLN A 236 15.89 14.14 14.11
N ARG A 237 15.69 14.83 12.98
CA ARG A 237 16.12 14.29 11.69
C ARG A 237 17.62 14.40 11.56
N GLY A 238 18.29 13.32 11.16
CA GLY A 238 19.72 13.32 10.91
C GLY A 238 20.16 12.06 10.18
N THR A 239 21.15 12.18 9.32
CA THR A 239 21.73 11.04 8.61
C THR A 239 22.75 10.35 9.50
N ARG A 240 22.69 9.04 9.57
CA ARG A 240 23.65 8.22 10.32
C ARG A 240 25.07 8.41 9.77
N PRO A 241 26.07 8.60 10.60
CA PRO A 241 27.45 8.65 10.16
C PRO A 241 28.00 7.23 9.83
N PRO A 242 29.01 7.11 8.97
CA PRO A 242 29.55 5.81 8.55
C PRO A 242 30.04 4.91 9.68
N GLU A 243 30.55 5.51 10.75
CA GLU A 243 31.10 4.83 11.94
C GLU A 243 30.03 4.34 12.92
N ALA A 244 28.76 4.70 12.72
CA ALA A 244 27.67 4.23 13.57
C ALA A 244 27.53 2.71 13.45
N ARG A 245 27.64 2.02 14.60
CA ARG A 245 27.52 0.55 14.66
C ARG A 245 26.10 0.11 14.93
N GLU A 246 25.72 -1.01 14.37
CA GLU A 246 24.40 -1.58 14.55
C GLU A 246 24.23 -2.12 15.98
N ILE A 247 23.14 -1.71 16.64
CA ILE A 247 22.73 -2.13 17.97
C ILE A 247 21.57 -3.12 17.88
N ALA A 248 20.62 -2.88 16.96
CA ALA A 248 19.47 -3.73 16.75
C ALA A 248 19.03 -3.65 15.31
N ARG A 249 18.45 -4.76 14.82
CA ARG A 249 17.89 -4.92 13.48
C ARG A 249 16.53 -5.58 13.54
N HIS A 250 15.60 -5.05 12.76
CA HIS A 250 14.36 -5.70 12.39
C HIS A 250 14.37 -5.92 10.88
N GLU A 251 14.01 -7.11 10.46
CA GLU A 251 13.92 -7.46 9.03
C GLU A 251 12.49 -7.82 8.67
N SER A 252 12.08 -7.39 7.48
CA SER A 252 10.82 -7.82 6.89
C SER A 252 10.79 -9.34 6.64
N PRO A 253 9.63 -9.93 6.38
CA PRO A 253 9.55 -11.21 5.66
C PRO A 253 10.32 -11.16 4.33
N PRO A 254 10.66 -12.30 3.70
CA PRO A 254 11.26 -12.31 2.38
C PRO A 254 10.34 -11.64 1.35
N LEU A 255 10.92 -11.06 0.30
CA LEU A 255 10.19 -10.29 -0.72
C LEU A 255 9.06 -11.11 -1.37
N SER A 256 9.23 -12.42 -1.53
CA SER A 256 8.17 -13.28 -2.04
C SER A 256 6.89 -13.24 -1.19
N GLU A 257 7.02 -13.20 0.14
CA GLU A 257 5.89 -13.05 1.05
C GLU A 257 5.34 -11.62 1.04
N VAL A 258 6.21 -10.60 1.03
CA VAL A 258 5.82 -9.18 0.90
C VAL A 258 4.99 -8.97 -0.37
N VAL A 259 5.44 -9.53 -1.50
CA VAL A 259 4.74 -9.44 -2.80
C VAL A 259 3.41 -10.19 -2.77
N THR A 260 3.35 -11.36 -2.14
CA THR A 260 2.08 -12.11 -1.97
C THR A 260 1.07 -11.27 -1.18
N GLY A 261 1.49 -10.66 -0.08
CA GLY A 261 0.68 -9.71 0.69
C GLY A 261 0.27 -8.48 -0.12
N LEU A 262 1.21 -7.89 -0.86
CA LEU A 262 0.97 -6.76 -1.76
C LEU A 262 -0.15 -7.05 -2.77
N LEU A 263 -0.08 -8.18 -3.46
CA LEU A 263 -1.06 -8.55 -4.49
C LEU A 263 -2.42 -8.94 -3.87
N ARG A 264 -2.41 -9.59 -2.69
CA ARG A 264 -3.62 -9.99 -1.97
C ARG A 264 -4.40 -8.79 -1.41
N TYR A 265 -3.72 -7.92 -0.65
CA TYR A 265 -4.34 -6.80 0.06
C TYR A 265 -4.31 -5.49 -0.74
N SER A 266 -3.62 -5.48 -1.87
CA SER A 266 -3.53 -4.31 -2.76
C SER A 266 -2.94 -3.05 -2.10
N ASN A 267 -2.09 -3.19 -1.09
CA ASN A 267 -1.56 -2.06 -0.33
C ASN A 267 -0.69 -1.15 -1.20
N ASN A 268 -1.02 0.15 -1.25
CA ASN A 268 -0.34 1.10 -2.12
C ASN A 268 1.06 1.45 -1.59
N LEU A 269 1.20 1.71 -0.28
CA LEU A 269 2.53 2.03 0.29
C LEU A 269 3.52 0.88 0.08
N THR A 270 3.07 -0.37 0.26
CA THR A 270 3.91 -1.55 -0.03
C THR A 270 4.38 -1.56 -1.47
N ALA A 271 3.49 -1.23 -2.45
CA ALA A 271 3.89 -1.15 -3.85
C ALA A 271 4.94 -0.06 -4.09
N GLU A 272 4.73 1.14 -3.50
CA GLU A 272 5.67 2.25 -3.68
C GLU A 272 7.05 1.91 -3.13
N LEU A 273 7.14 1.43 -1.89
CA LEU A 273 8.42 1.09 -1.26
C LEU A 273 9.13 -0.07 -1.96
N THR A 274 8.38 -1.07 -2.40
CA THR A 274 8.92 -2.20 -3.18
C THR A 274 9.51 -1.73 -4.51
N GLY A 275 8.80 -0.85 -5.23
CA GLY A 275 9.26 -0.28 -6.48
C GLY A 275 10.47 0.65 -6.32
N LEU A 276 10.47 1.50 -5.27
CA LEU A 276 11.60 2.35 -4.91
C LEU A 276 12.87 1.53 -4.62
N ALA A 277 12.74 0.42 -3.91
CA ALA A 277 13.86 -0.48 -3.65
C ALA A 277 14.40 -1.11 -4.94
N ALA A 278 13.51 -1.58 -5.82
CA ALA A 278 13.91 -2.16 -7.10
C ALA A 278 14.62 -1.14 -7.98
N SER A 279 14.10 0.08 -8.11
CA SER A 279 14.76 1.13 -8.91
C SER A 279 16.10 1.55 -8.32
N ARG A 280 16.21 1.62 -6.98
CA ARG A 280 17.47 1.90 -6.30
C ARG A 280 18.52 0.83 -6.57
N GLN A 281 18.13 -0.44 -6.61
CA GLN A 281 19.05 -1.53 -6.98
C GLN A 281 19.59 -1.37 -8.41
N LEU A 282 18.78 -0.83 -9.34
CA LEU A 282 19.19 -0.59 -10.73
C LEU A 282 20.08 0.64 -10.89
N THR A 283 19.93 1.65 -10.03
CA THR A 283 20.57 2.96 -10.22
C THR A 283 21.67 3.29 -9.21
N GLY A 284 21.71 2.56 -8.08
CA GLY A 284 22.59 2.86 -6.96
C GLY A 284 22.13 4.04 -6.09
N ALA A 285 21.05 4.75 -6.46
CA ALA A 285 20.54 5.95 -5.79
C ALA A 285 19.06 5.89 -5.50
N GLY A 286 18.58 6.55 -4.43
CA GLY A 286 17.18 6.76 -4.16
C GLY A 286 16.57 7.76 -5.15
N LEU A 287 15.49 7.37 -5.83
CA LEU A 287 14.77 8.20 -6.80
C LEU A 287 13.48 8.74 -6.19
N ALA A 288 12.96 9.85 -6.72
CA ALA A 288 11.59 10.28 -6.45
C ALA A 288 10.58 9.27 -7.04
N LEU A 289 9.35 9.24 -6.50
CA LEU A 289 8.34 8.23 -6.87
C LEU A 289 8.12 8.09 -8.37
N ASN A 290 7.90 9.21 -9.06
CA ASN A 290 7.67 9.23 -10.51
C ASN A 290 8.90 8.80 -11.32
N GLU A 291 10.09 9.24 -10.93
CA GLU A 291 11.35 8.85 -11.56
C GLU A 291 11.61 7.35 -11.40
N SER A 292 11.36 6.83 -10.19
CA SER A 292 11.44 5.41 -9.88
C SER A 292 10.47 4.59 -10.74
N ALA A 293 9.22 5.03 -10.87
CA ALA A 293 8.23 4.37 -11.69
C ALA A 293 8.61 4.37 -13.19
N HIS A 294 9.11 5.49 -13.70
CA HIS A 294 9.64 5.58 -15.07
C HIS A 294 10.85 4.67 -15.28
N ARG A 295 11.73 4.54 -14.28
CA ARG A 295 12.90 3.64 -14.38
C ARG A 295 12.46 2.17 -14.50
N LEU A 296 11.44 1.74 -13.75
CA LEU A 296 10.90 0.39 -13.89
C LEU A 296 10.12 0.20 -15.21
N ALA A 297 9.46 1.24 -15.73
CA ALA A 297 8.83 1.19 -17.05
C ALA A 297 9.88 0.97 -18.15
N ALA A 298 11.02 1.67 -18.10
CA ALA A 298 12.13 1.46 -19.01
C ALA A 298 12.73 0.05 -18.89
N TRP A 299 12.88 -0.46 -17.65
CA TRP A 299 13.34 -1.83 -17.42
C TRP A 299 12.43 -2.87 -18.09
N TRP A 300 11.10 -2.68 -18.08
CA TRP A 300 10.17 -3.56 -18.81
C TRP A 300 10.37 -3.52 -20.32
N GLN A 301 10.63 -2.36 -20.92
CA GLN A 301 10.94 -2.24 -22.34
C GLN A 301 12.21 -3.03 -22.71
N ASP A 302 13.25 -2.95 -21.88
CA ASP A 302 14.49 -3.70 -22.07
C ASP A 302 14.30 -5.21 -21.86
N ARG A 303 13.43 -5.58 -20.93
CA ARG A 303 13.17 -6.97 -20.54
C ARG A 303 12.30 -7.73 -21.54
N LEU A 304 11.41 -7.04 -22.24
CA LEU A 304 10.45 -7.59 -23.20
C LEU A 304 10.57 -6.89 -24.56
N PRO A 305 11.72 -6.99 -25.25
CA PRO A 305 12.00 -6.24 -26.47
C PRO A 305 11.03 -6.58 -27.64
N GLU A 306 10.42 -7.76 -27.62
CA GLU A 306 9.42 -8.20 -28.60
C GLU A 306 8.06 -7.49 -28.46
N THR A 307 7.84 -6.80 -27.35
CA THR A 307 6.60 -6.09 -27.06
C THR A 307 6.86 -4.60 -27.03
N SER A 308 6.11 -3.84 -27.84
CA SER A 308 6.19 -2.38 -27.77
C SER A 308 5.62 -1.87 -26.44
N PHE A 309 6.46 -1.19 -25.66
CA PHE A 309 6.05 -0.43 -24.48
C PHE A 309 5.81 1.05 -24.79
N ALA A 310 5.68 1.43 -26.07
CA ALA A 310 5.27 2.78 -26.44
C ALA A 310 3.95 3.15 -25.76
N GLY A 311 3.92 4.34 -25.12
CA GLY A 311 2.75 4.80 -24.37
C GLY A 311 2.50 4.10 -23.04
N PHE A 312 3.39 3.20 -22.58
CA PHE A 312 3.38 2.70 -21.22
C PHE A 312 3.81 3.81 -20.27
N VAL A 313 2.90 4.24 -19.44
CA VAL A 313 3.14 5.31 -18.45
C VAL A 313 2.91 4.74 -17.05
N ALA A 314 3.94 4.81 -16.21
CA ALA A 314 3.85 4.50 -14.79
C ALA A 314 4.14 5.78 -14.00
N ALA A 315 3.10 6.39 -13.42
CA ALA A 315 3.25 7.59 -12.58
C ALA A 315 3.68 7.26 -11.16
N ASN A 316 3.35 6.06 -10.70
CA ASN A 316 3.73 5.48 -9.42
C ASN A 316 3.68 3.94 -9.53
N HIS A 317 4.10 3.25 -8.47
CA HIS A 317 4.20 1.78 -8.47
C HIS A 317 2.90 1.06 -8.12
N SER A 318 1.97 1.76 -7.50
CA SER A 318 0.67 1.19 -7.08
C SER A 318 -0.41 1.25 -8.15
N GLY A 319 -0.26 2.14 -9.14
CA GLY A 319 -1.30 2.46 -10.11
C GLY A 319 -2.41 3.34 -9.54
N LEU A 320 -2.15 4.05 -8.43
CA LEU A 320 -3.12 4.95 -7.81
C LEU A 320 -3.39 6.20 -8.65
N SER A 321 -2.44 6.59 -9.50
CA SER A 321 -2.56 7.77 -10.35
C SER A 321 -3.39 7.51 -11.60
N SER A 322 -4.33 8.43 -11.88
CA SER A 322 -5.17 8.39 -13.08
C SER A 322 -4.41 8.69 -14.39
N VAL A 323 -3.15 9.14 -14.31
CA VAL A 323 -2.31 9.36 -15.51
C VAL A 323 -1.56 8.10 -15.95
N THR A 324 -1.51 7.06 -15.13
CA THR A 324 -0.92 5.76 -15.48
C THR A 324 -1.65 5.14 -16.67
N ARG A 325 -0.89 4.62 -17.66
CA ARG A 325 -1.44 4.00 -18.89
C ARG A 325 -0.72 2.70 -19.20
N HIS A 326 -1.52 1.64 -19.35
CA HIS A 326 -1.07 0.36 -19.90
C HIS A 326 -2.01 -0.09 -21.01
N THR A 327 -1.49 -0.83 -22.01
CA THR A 327 -2.33 -1.53 -22.96
C THR A 327 -2.57 -2.97 -22.49
N PRO A 328 -3.70 -3.60 -22.88
CA PRO A 328 -3.93 -5.01 -22.60
C PRO A 328 -2.82 -5.92 -23.12
N ARG A 329 -2.24 -5.60 -24.28
CA ARG A 329 -1.11 -6.35 -24.88
C ARG A 329 0.14 -6.29 -24.01
N GLN A 330 0.50 -5.10 -23.48
CA GLN A 330 1.63 -4.94 -22.57
C GLN A 330 1.43 -5.75 -21.29
N MET A 331 0.23 -5.68 -20.71
CA MET A 331 -0.10 -6.48 -19.51
C MET A 331 -0.08 -7.99 -19.79
N ALA A 332 -0.57 -8.43 -20.95
CA ALA A 332 -0.49 -9.84 -21.33
C ALA A 332 0.95 -10.32 -21.52
N ALA A 333 1.83 -9.48 -22.09
CA ALA A 333 3.25 -9.79 -22.19
C ALA A 333 3.91 -9.92 -20.81
N VAL A 334 3.59 -9.03 -19.86
CA VAL A 334 4.05 -9.11 -18.46
C VAL A 334 3.53 -10.38 -17.78
N LEU A 335 2.25 -10.74 -17.95
CA LEU A 335 1.68 -11.98 -17.40
C LEU A 335 2.39 -13.23 -17.95
N ARG A 336 2.58 -13.30 -19.27
CA ARG A 336 3.29 -14.40 -19.92
C ARG A 336 4.72 -14.54 -19.43
N HIS A 337 5.41 -13.41 -19.26
CA HIS A 337 6.74 -13.40 -18.67
C HIS A 337 6.75 -13.94 -17.24
N GLY A 338 5.80 -13.48 -16.42
CA GLY A 338 5.68 -13.90 -15.02
C GLY A 338 5.17 -15.35 -14.83
N SER A 339 4.50 -15.95 -15.83
CA SER A 339 4.05 -17.36 -15.75
C SER A 339 5.21 -18.34 -15.94
N ALA A 340 6.23 -17.98 -16.69
CA ALA A 340 7.46 -18.73 -16.79
C ALA A 340 8.24 -18.65 -15.47
N ARG A 341 8.97 -19.71 -15.11
CA ARG A 341 9.98 -19.61 -14.05
C ARG A 341 11.14 -18.78 -14.56
N THR A 342 11.05 -17.47 -14.39
CA THR A 342 12.09 -16.52 -14.75
C THR A 342 13.25 -16.57 -13.76
N GLY A 343 14.23 -15.67 -13.90
CA GLY A 343 15.45 -15.63 -13.08
C GLY A 343 15.22 -15.58 -11.56
N SER A 344 14.02 -15.19 -11.10
CA SER A 344 13.65 -15.22 -9.68
C SER A 344 13.29 -16.61 -9.16
N GLY A 345 12.97 -17.58 -10.04
CA GLY A 345 12.46 -18.91 -9.67
C GLY A 345 11.00 -18.91 -9.14
N VAL A 346 10.37 -17.77 -8.97
CA VAL A 346 8.97 -17.59 -8.54
C VAL A 346 8.09 -17.34 -9.74
N ARG A 347 6.99 -18.10 -9.90
CA ARG A 347 5.97 -17.84 -10.91
C ARG A 347 4.95 -16.83 -10.36
N LEU A 348 4.37 -16.02 -11.24
CA LEU A 348 3.34 -15.07 -10.86
C LEU A 348 2.12 -15.76 -10.21
N GLN A 349 1.76 -16.97 -10.70
CA GLN A 349 0.67 -17.77 -10.14
C GLN A 349 0.90 -18.16 -8.67
N ASP A 350 2.17 -18.26 -8.24
CA ASP A 350 2.51 -18.65 -6.87
C ASP A 350 2.27 -17.50 -5.86
N VAL A 351 2.17 -16.26 -6.33
CA VAL A 351 1.98 -15.04 -5.51
C VAL A 351 0.67 -14.29 -5.76
N LEU A 352 -0.08 -14.65 -6.83
CA LEU A 352 -1.39 -14.08 -7.08
C LEU A 352 -2.45 -14.63 -6.12
N PRO A 353 -3.37 -13.79 -5.61
CA PRO A 353 -4.46 -14.28 -4.78
C PRO A 353 -5.43 -15.15 -5.58
N ALA A 354 -5.86 -16.25 -4.97
CA ALA A 354 -7.00 -17.02 -5.46
C ALA A 354 -8.29 -16.23 -5.26
N ARG A 355 -9.21 -16.32 -6.23
CA ARG A 355 -10.54 -15.71 -6.18
C ARG A 355 -11.60 -16.80 -6.23
N GLU A 356 -12.49 -16.79 -5.26
CA GLU A 356 -13.69 -17.61 -5.29
C GLU A 356 -14.77 -16.90 -6.10
N GLY A 357 -15.46 -17.63 -6.98
CA GLY A 357 -16.43 -17.08 -7.93
C GLY A 357 -17.65 -16.34 -7.34
N GLY A 358 -17.70 -16.14 -6.02
CA GLY A 358 -18.78 -15.44 -5.30
C GLY A 358 -18.34 -14.29 -4.37
N ASP A 359 -17.05 -14.16 -4.09
CA ASP A 359 -16.55 -13.25 -3.05
C ASP A 359 -16.65 -11.75 -3.41
N ASP A 360 -16.60 -11.42 -4.70
CA ASP A 360 -16.75 -10.03 -5.17
C ASP A 360 -18.17 -9.47 -5.00
N LEU A 361 -19.19 -10.33 -4.92
CA LEU A 361 -20.59 -9.91 -4.64
C LEU A 361 -20.78 -9.52 -3.18
N ARG A 362 -20.06 -10.15 -2.26
CA ARG A 362 -20.15 -9.86 -0.84
C ARG A 362 -19.42 -8.57 -0.52
N ARG A 363 -18.19 -8.39 -1.03
CA ARG A 363 -17.39 -7.16 -0.86
C ARG A 363 -17.97 -5.96 -1.58
N ALA A 364 -18.63 -6.14 -2.75
CA ALA A 364 -19.33 -5.05 -3.44
C ALA A 364 -20.63 -4.62 -2.74
N ARG A 365 -21.29 -5.51 -1.96
CA ARG A 365 -22.43 -5.17 -1.09
C ARG A 365 -22.00 -4.56 0.23
N GLU A 366 -20.81 -4.90 0.71
CA GLU A 366 -20.26 -4.40 1.97
C GLU A 366 -19.45 -3.11 1.78
N GLY A 367 -19.34 -2.58 0.54
CA GLY A 367 -18.38 -1.53 0.18
C GLY A 367 -16.94 -2.04 0.38
N SER A 368 -15.99 -1.72 -0.46
CA SER A 368 -14.60 -1.98 -0.11
C SER A 368 -14.37 -1.39 1.28
N ASP A 369 -13.69 -2.10 2.19
CA ASP A 369 -13.37 -1.57 3.53
C ASP A 369 -12.63 -0.21 3.45
N ASP A 370 -12.17 0.17 2.27
CA ASP A 370 -11.56 1.45 1.95
C ASP A 370 -12.57 2.61 1.76
N ASP A 371 -13.86 2.34 1.47
CA ASP A 371 -14.87 3.37 1.14
C ASP A 371 -16.01 3.50 2.17
N ARG A 372 -15.96 2.81 3.31
CA ARG A 372 -17.01 2.97 4.33
C ARG A 372 -16.87 4.33 5.03
N PRO A 373 -17.90 5.19 4.95
CA PRO A 373 -18.03 6.27 5.90
C PRO A 373 -18.13 5.65 7.30
N ALA A 374 -17.55 6.32 8.30
CA ALA A 374 -17.50 5.89 9.70
C ALA A 374 -18.91 5.65 10.27
N ARG A 375 -19.51 4.51 9.98
CA ARG A 375 -20.78 4.06 10.57
C ARG A 375 -20.55 2.75 11.32
N ASP A 376 -20.76 2.85 12.65
CA ASP A 376 -20.97 1.75 13.61
C ASP A 376 -19.98 0.57 13.55
N ALA A 377 -18.71 0.80 13.97
CA ALA A 377 -17.86 -0.26 14.48
C ALA A 377 -18.01 -0.31 16.00
N ASN A 378 -19.09 -0.94 16.46
CA ASN A 378 -19.23 -1.29 17.87
C ASN A 378 -18.87 -2.77 18.03
N ASP A 379 -17.62 -3.13 17.85
CA ASP A 379 -17.04 -4.36 18.38
C ASP A 379 -15.52 -4.18 18.51
N GLY A 380 -15.09 -4.11 19.79
CA GLY A 380 -13.70 -3.87 20.18
C GLY A 380 -12.79 -5.07 19.96
N ARG A 381 -12.82 -5.68 18.78
CA ARG A 381 -11.89 -6.74 18.38
C ARG A 381 -10.90 -6.20 17.36
N PRO A 382 -9.58 -6.45 17.56
CA PRO A 382 -8.63 -6.24 16.47
C PRO A 382 -9.11 -7.05 15.26
N ALA A 383 -8.91 -6.52 14.06
CA ALA A 383 -9.17 -7.25 12.84
C ALA A 383 -8.39 -8.58 12.89
N ARG A 384 -9.04 -9.61 13.39
CA ARG A 384 -8.57 -10.98 13.23
C ARG A 384 -8.64 -11.26 11.76
N ASP A 385 -7.58 -11.85 11.22
CA ASP A 385 -7.57 -12.46 9.91
C ASP A 385 -8.87 -13.22 9.70
N ALA A 386 -9.76 -12.67 8.89
CA ALA A 386 -11.06 -13.25 8.64
C ALA A 386 -10.99 -14.52 7.77
N ASN A 387 -9.83 -15.19 7.71
CA ASN A 387 -9.60 -16.38 6.91
C ASN A 387 -8.59 -17.37 7.51
N ASP A 388 -8.41 -17.40 8.84
CA ASP A 388 -7.68 -18.52 9.48
C ASP A 388 -8.61 -19.33 10.40
N ASP A 389 -9.67 -19.92 9.85
CA ASP A 389 -10.53 -20.88 10.55
C ASP A 389 -9.97 -22.29 10.52
N GLY A 390 -8.73 -22.54 10.13
CA GLY A 390 -8.13 -23.89 10.17
C GLY A 390 -8.95 -24.95 9.42
N ARG A 391 -9.88 -24.56 8.54
CA ARG A 391 -10.66 -25.51 7.73
C ARG A 391 -9.84 -25.95 6.54
N PRO A 392 -9.70 -27.26 6.31
CA PRO A 392 -9.09 -27.75 5.07
C PRO A 392 -9.87 -27.18 3.89
N ALA A 393 -9.16 -26.82 2.83
CA ALA A 393 -9.74 -26.34 1.58
C ALA A 393 -10.96 -27.20 1.23
N ARG A 394 -12.15 -26.61 1.29
CA ARG A 394 -13.36 -27.29 0.83
C ARG A 394 -13.21 -27.56 -0.63
N ASP A 395 -13.60 -28.79 -1.01
CA ASP A 395 -13.58 -29.34 -2.34
C ASP A 395 -13.97 -28.32 -3.43
N ALA A 396 -13.25 -28.39 -4.55
CA ALA A 396 -13.38 -27.54 -5.72
C ALA A 396 -14.85 -27.20 -6.02
N THR A 397 -15.14 -25.90 -5.93
CA THR A 397 -16.38 -25.33 -6.51
C THR A 397 -16.40 -25.73 -7.99
N PRO A 398 -17.59 -26.00 -8.62
CA PRO A 398 -17.70 -26.34 -10.04
C PRO A 398 -17.45 -25.14 -10.96
N GLY A 399 -16.33 -24.51 -10.85
CA GLY A 399 -15.81 -23.40 -11.64
C GLY A 399 -14.32 -23.40 -11.43
N GLY A 400 -13.51 -23.37 -12.51
CA GLY A 400 -12.06 -23.50 -12.47
C GLY A 400 -11.41 -22.47 -11.52
N ARG A 401 -10.18 -22.75 -11.09
CA ARG A 401 -9.37 -21.88 -10.22
C ARG A 401 -9.05 -20.56 -10.93
N ILE A 402 -9.26 -19.43 -10.27
CA ILE A 402 -8.91 -18.10 -10.76
C ILE A 402 -7.83 -17.50 -9.85
N LEU A 403 -6.72 -17.07 -10.43
CA LEU A 403 -5.63 -16.39 -9.76
C LEU A 403 -5.50 -15.00 -10.39
N ALA A 404 -5.89 -13.94 -9.70
CA ALA A 404 -5.98 -12.64 -10.36
C ALA A 404 -5.77 -11.45 -9.42
N LYS A 405 -5.18 -10.38 -9.98
CA LYS A 405 -5.13 -9.06 -9.38
C LYS A 405 -6.22 -8.16 -9.96
N SER A 406 -7.02 -7.54 -9.11
CA SER A 406 -7.95 -6.49 -9.50
C SER A 406 -7.37 -5.10 -9.34
N GLY A 407 -7.93 -4.14 -10.05
CA GLY A 407 -7.66 -2.73 -9.89
C GLY A 407 -8.94 -1.93 -10.06
N THR A 408 -9.22 -1.00 -9.16
CA THR A 408 -10.38 -0.11 -9.26
C THR A 408 -9.97 1.30 -8.90
N LEU A 409 -10.31 2.25 -9.76
CA LEU A 409 -10.39 3.68 -9.51
C LEU A 409 -11.75 4.17 -10.02
N LEU A 410 -12.19 5.35 -9.62
CA LEU A 410 -13.41 5.92 -10.17
C LEU A 410 -13.29 6.02 -11.70
N TYR A 411 -14.22 5.41 -12.45
CA TYR A 411 -14.25 5.29 -13.90
C TYR A 411 -13.10 4.48 -14.54
N ALA A 412 -12.40 3.67 -13.75
CA ALA A 412 -11.43 2.70 -14.26
C ALA A 412 -11.49 1.42 -13.42
N ASP A 413 -11.56 0.27 -14.10
CA ASP A 413 -11.59 -1.04 -13.46
C ASP A 413 -10.77 -2.04 -14.27
N GLY A 414 -10.24 -3.08 -13.64
CA GLY A 414 -9.47 -4.08 -14.34
C GLY A 414 -9.22 -5.34 -13.53
N LEU A 415 -9.09 -6.44 -14.25
CA LEU A 415 -8.76 -7.75 -13.72
C LEU A 415 -7.74 -8.43 -14.62
N VAL A 416 -6.61 -8.87 -14.05
CA VAL A 416 -5.55 -9.52 -14.80
C VAL A 416 -5.04 -10.76 -14.06
N GLY A 417 -4.77 -11.84 -14.76
CA GLY A 417 -4.30 -13.07 -14.14
C GLY A 417 -4.48 -14.31 -14.98
N PHE A 418 -4.75 -15.42 -14.30
CA PHE A 418 -4.86 -16.76 -14.89
C PHE A 418 -6.15 -17.45 -14.41
N LEU A 419 -6.70 -18.28 -15.25
CA LEU A 419 -7.83 -19.14 -14.90
C LEU A 419 -7.62 -20.56 -15.47
N THR A 420 -8.11 -21.55 -14.74
CA THR A 420 -8.19 -22.94 -15.22
C THR A 420 -9.61 -23.18 -15.69
N THR A 421 -9.79 -23.59 -16.95
CA THR A 421 -11.12 -23.94 -17.48
C THR A 421 -11.63 -25.26 -16.88
N ARG A 422 -12.91 -25.55 -17.07
CA ARG A 422 -13.50 -26.84 -16.63
C ARG A 422 -12.83 -28.06 -17.25
N ARG A 423 -12.21 -27.91 -18.43
CA ARG A 423 -11.44 -28.94 -19.13
C ARG A 423 -9.97 -29.02 -18.71
N GLY A 424 -9.57 -28.24 -17.69
CA GLY A 424 -8.21 -28.22 -17.18
C GLY A 424 -7.22 -27.41 -18.01
N ARG A 425 -7.67 -26.58 -18.96
CA ARG A 425 -6.82 -25.70 -19.74
C ARG A 425 -6.47 -24.44 -18.94
N GLU A 426 -5.18 -24.09 -18.91
CA GLU A 426 -4.71 -22.87 -18.26
C GLU A 426 -4.74 -21.70 -19.26
N LEU A 427 -5.44 -20.63 -18.91
CA LEU A 427 -5.56 -19.42 -19.70
C LEU A 427 -5.07 -18.20 -18.92
N GLY A 428 -4.32 -17.33 -19.60
CA GLY A 428 -4.01 -16.00 -19.08
C GLY A 428 -4.98 -14.96 -19.64
N PHE A 429 -5.35 -13.99 -18.84
CA PHE A 429 -6.30 -12.97 -19.27
C PHE A 429 -5.97 -11.57 -18.74
N VAL A 430 -6.35 -10.57 -19.53
CA VAL A 430 -6.34 -9.16 -19.19
C VAL A 430 -7.70 -8.57 -19.54
N ILE A 431 -8.34 -7.92 -18.60
CA ILE A 431 -9.57 -7.13 -18.77
C ILE A 431 -9.28 -5.75 -18.19
N LEU A 432 -9.39 -4.70 -19.00
CA LEU A 432 -9.24 -3.31 -18.57
C LEU A 432 -10.43 -2.50 -19.10
N LEU A 433 -11.05 -1.72 -18.20
CA LEU A 433 -12.17 -0.85 -18.51
C LEU A 433 -11.85 0.58 -18.08
N THR A 434 -12.13 1.55 -18.93
CA THR A 434 -11.92 2.97 -18.60
C THR A 434 -12.96 3.83 -19.29
N ASP A 435 -13.58 4.74 -18.54
CA ASP A 435 -14.26 5.92 -19.10
C ASP A 435 -13.35 7.13 -18.92
N ALA A 436 -12.46 7.33 -19.91
CA ALA A 436 -11.45 8.39 -19.85
C ALA A 436 -12.09 9.79 -19.79
N GLY A 437 -13.25 9.98 -20.45
CA GLY A 437 -13.94 11.27 -20.45
C GLY A 437 -14.57 11.60 -19.11
N ALA A 438 -15.26 10.63 -18.49
CA ALA A 438 -15.81 10.79 -17.15
C ALA A 438 -14.70 10.96 -16.10
N ARG A 439 -13.61 10.21 -16.23
CA ARG A 439 -12.45 10.34 -15.35
C ARG A 439 -11.80 11.71 -15.44
N ALA A 440 -11.58 12.24 -16.63
CA ALA A 440 -10.98 13.56 -16.83
C ALA A 440 -11.86 14.68 -16.24
N ARG A 441 -13.19 14.59 -16.40
CA ARG A 441 -14.13 15.55 -15.77
C ARG A 441 -14.07 15.48 -14.24
N LEU A 442 -13.99 14.28 -13.69
CA LEU A 442 -13.84 14.09 -12.24
C LEU A 442 -12.54 14.73 -11.74
N ASP A 443 -11.42 14.44 -12.38
CA ASP A 443 -10.10 14.94 -11.96
C ASP A 443 -10.03 16.49 -12.04
N ALA A 444 -10.71 17.11 -13.01
CA ALA A 444 -10.75 18.56 -13.16
C ALA A 444 -11.65 19.26 -12.14
N GLY A 445 -12.68 18.59 -11.62
CA GLY A 445 -13.71 19.21 -10.75
C GLY A 445 -13.76 18.70 -9.31
N ARG A 446 -12.92 17.75 -8.93
CA ARG A 446 -13.00 17.11 -7.61
C ARG A 446 -12.47 18.02 -6.50
N ASP A 447 -13.29 18.26 -5.49
CA ASP A 447 -12.82 18.76 -4.20
C ASP A 447 -12.19 17.56 -3.43
N ARG A 448 -10.89 17.61 -3.21
CA ARG A 448 -10.13 16.55 -2.52
C ARG A 448 -10.49 16.36 -1.04
N ARG A 449 -11.16 17.33 -0.46
CA ARG A 449 -11.68 17.23 0.93
C ARG A 449 -12.89 16.30 1.02
N ILE A 450 -13.57 16.03 -0.11
CA ILE A 450 -14.72 15.13 -0.19
C ILE A 450 -14.24 13.72 -0.54
N ALA A 451 -14.31 12.80 0.43
CA ALA A 451 -13.93 11.41 0.23
C ALA A 451 -14.99 10.60 -0.52
N ALA A 452 -16.26 10.94 -0.36
CA ALA A 452 -17.37 10.22 -0.95
C ALA A 452 -17.29 10.12 -2.48
N SER A 453 -17.54 8.93 -2.99
CA SER A 453 -17.59 8.67 -4.43
C SER A 453 -18.91 9.18 -5.03
N PRO A 454 -18.90 9.82 -6.23
CA PRO A 454 -20.12 10.17 -6.92
C PRO A 454 -20.97 8.92 -7.23
N PRO A 455 -22.32 8.97 -7.05
CA PRO A 455 -23.18 7.80 -7.31
C PRO A 455 -23.03 7.21 -8.72
N GLU A 456 -22.90 8.07 -9.73
CA GLU A 456 -22.71 7.66 -11.13
C GLU A 456 -21.39 6.90 -11.36
N ALA A 457 -20.33 7.20 -10.58
CA ALA A 457 -19.08 6.45 -10.64
C ALA A 457 -19.23 5.08 -10.00
N THR A 458 -19.98 4.98 -8.91
CA THR A 458 -20.32 3.71 -8.26
C THR A 458 -21.12 2.81 -9.19
N ASP A 459 -22.14 3.36 -9.86
CA ASP A 459 -22.95 2.64 -10.85
C ASP A 459 -22.11 2.16 -12.04
N TRP A 460 -21.20 3.01 -12.52
CA TRP A 460 -20.28 2.64 -13.60
C TRP A 460 -19.41 1.46 -13.18
N THR A 461 -18.81 1.50 -11.98
CA THR A 461 -17.99 0.43 -11.44
C THR A 461 -18.79 -0.88 -11.30
N GLY A 462 -20.06 -0.80 -10.86
CA GLY A 462 -20.95 -1.95 -10.78
C GLY A 462 -21.14 -2.65 -12.13
N ARG A 463 -21.36 -1.88 -13.21
CA ARG A 463 -21.48 -2.41 -14.59
C ARG A 463 -20.15 -2.98 -15.10
N ALA A 464 -19.04 -2.33 -14.82
CA ALA A 464 -17.70 -2.81 -15.19
C ALA A 464 -17.42 -4.19 -14.57
N LYS A 465 -17.65 -4.34 -13.28
CA LYS A 465 -17.47 -5.62 -12.56
C LYS A 465 -18.47 -6.71 -13.02
N ALA A 466 -19.68 -6.34 -13.44
CA ALA A 466 -20.60 -7.30 -14.03
C ALA A 466 -20.05 -7.87 -15.35
N LEU A 467 -19.51 -7.01 -16.21
CA LEU A 467 -18.89 -7.45 -17.46
C LEU A 467 -17.65 -8.34 -17.23
N GLU A 468 -16.80 -7.99 -16.26
CA GLU A 468 -15.68 -8.85 -15.88
C GLU A 468 -16.13 -10.26 -15.50
N ARG A 469 -17.16 -10.36 -14.63
CA ARG A 469 -17.71 -11.67 -14.22
C ARG A 469 -18.25 -12.47 -15.38
N ASP A 470 -18.98 -11.82 -16.30
CA ASP A 470 -19.54 -12.48 -17.48
C ASP A 470 -18.46 -13.04 -18.41
N LEU A 471 -17.38 -12.27 -18.63
CA LEU A 471 -16.24 -12.71 -19.42
C LEU A 471 -15.54 -13.91 -18.77
N ILE A 472 -15.24 -13.81 -17.48
CA ILE A 472 -14.60 -14.90 -16.72
C ILE A 472 -15.46 -16.16 -16.72
N ALA A 473 -16.79 -16.05 -16.50
CA ALA A 473 -17.70 -17.18 -16.51
C ALA A 473 -17.72 -17.91 -17.87
N ARG A 474 -17.72 -17.15 -18.96
CA ARG A 474 -17.65 -17.72 -20.32
C ARG A 474 -16.35 -18.46 -20.57
N TRP A 475 -15.20 -17.85 -20.24
CA TRP A 475 -13.89 -18.46 -20.45
C TRP A 475 -13.62 -19.66 -19.55
N SER A 476 -14.21 -19.68 -18.36
CA SER A 476 -14.09 -20.82 -17.43
C SER A 476 -14.94 -22.02 -17.86
N ALA A 477 -15.95 -21.83 -18.72
CA ALA A 477 -16.86 -22.90 -19.15
C ALA A 477 -16.26 -23.79 -20.26
N ASP A 478 -15.33 -23.28 -21.05
CA ASP A 478 -14.61 -24.01 -22.11
C ASP A 478 -13.60 -25.00 -21.52
#